data_b2c74b7103287c5accf0f54c0b60ac89
#
_entry.id   b2c74b7103287c5accf0f54c0b60ac89
#
_cell.length_a   1.000
_cell.length_b   1.000
_cell.length_c   1.000
_cell.angle_alpha   90.00
_cell.angle_beta   90.00
_cell.angle_gamma   90.00
#
_symmetry.space_group_name_H-M   'P 1'
#
loop_
_entity.id
_entity.type
_entity.pdbx_description
1 polymer ?
#
loop_
_entity_poly.entity_id
_entity_poly.type
_entity_poly.pdbx_seq_one_letter_code
_entity_poly.pdbx_strand_id
1 'polypeptide(L)'
;MPSGRAQRSSATFQPSIGPSAAQSLRSSFPIRPPRGLHRPFGTTSLMTALFQPFKLKDLTLRNRIAIPPMCQYSATDGVVNDWHRVHYPALARGGAGLLIVEATAVSPEGRITPGCLGLWNDTQAAALAPIAASIKAAGAVPGIQIGHAGRKASANRPWEGDDHIAADDARGWETLSPSATAFGAHLPKLPREMTVDDIARVRADFVAAAKRARAAGFEWLELHFAHGYLGQCFFSVHANQRSDAYGGSFENRSRFLIETVRAVRAVWPENLPLTVRFGVIEYDGRDEETLAESIELARNLKREGLDFLNVSVGFSTLKARVPWGPAFLAPVAERVRREAGLPVAAAWGIDNPAIADACVRDGQLDLVMVGRAHLANPHWPMHAARALGVERPTWVLPAPYAHWLERYAGA
;
A
#
# COMPACT_ATOMS: atom_id res chain seq x y z
N MET A 1 48.86 6.00 41.12
CA MET A 1 49.90 5.01 40.76
C MET A 1 49.22 3.94 39.96
N PRO A 2 49.79 3.36 38.85
CA PRO A 2 49.93 3.99 37.54
C PRO A 2 49.06 3.25 36.48
N SER A 3 48.53 3.98 35.55
CA SER A 3 48.80 4.04 34.07
C SER A 3 49.16 2.75 33.35
N GLY A 4 48.35 2.35 32.44
CA GLY A 4 48.61 1.33 31.40
C GLY A 4 47.97 1.71 30.07
N ARG A 5 48.70 2.51 29.26
CA ARG A 5 48.40 2.75 27.85
C ARG A 5 48.78 1.50 27.04
N ALA A 6 47.88 0.97 26.25
CA ALA A 6 48.21 0.02 25.18
C ALA A 6 48.08 0.73 23.82
N GLN A 7 49.21 0.96 23.17
CA GLN A 7 49.35 1.36 21.77
C GLN A 7 48.93 0.21 20.88
N ARG A 8 48.06 0.49 19.88
CA ARG A 8 47.84 -0.42 18.75
C ARG A 8 48.53 0.17 17.52
N SER A 9 49.49 -0.60 17.00
CA SER A 9 50.23 -0.35 15.78
C SER A 9 49.35 -0.55 14.56
N SER A 10 49.37 0.42 13.66
CA SER A 10 48.82 0.33 12.28
C SER A 10 49.82 -0.46 11.40
N ALA A 11 49.36 -1.55 10.83
CA ALA A 11 50.06 -2.26 9.74
C ALA A 11 49.34 -1.96 8.43
N THR A 12 49.98 -1.16 7.60
CA THR A 12 49.62 -0.90 6.20
C THR A 12 50.10 -2.09 5.36
N PHE A 13 49.16 -2.70 4.65
CA PHE A 13 49.45 -3.73 3.64
C PHE A 13 49.37 -3.11 2.25
N GLN A 14 50.49 -3.02 1.54
CA GLN A 14 50.56 -2.73 0.11
C GLN A 14 50.79 -4.04 -0.66
N PRO A 15 50.01 -4.32 -1.72
CA PRO A 15 50.42 -5.36 -2.68
C PRO A 15 51.25 -4.77 -3.83
N SER A 16 52.41 -5.34 -4.03
CA SER A 16 53.33 -5.10 -5.16
C SER A 16 52.76 -5.65 -6.46
N ILE A 17 52.72 -4.82 -7.50
CA ILE A 17 52.42 -5.23 -8.87
C ILE A 17 53.73 -5.53 -9.60
N GLY A 18 53.93 -6.77 -10.02
CA GLY A 18 55.00 -7.17 -10.94
C GLY A 18 54.48 -7.25 -12.38
N PRO A 19 55.31 -6.96 -13.42
CA PRO A 19 54.82 -6.91 -14.80
C PRO A 19 54.89 -8.28 -15.46
N SER A 20 53.81 -8.72 -16.15
CA SER A 20 53.84 -9.88 -17.03
C SER A 20 53.31 -9.51 -18.43
N ALA A 21 54.25 -9.61 -19.35
CA ALA A 21 54.21 -9.86 -20.78
C ALA A 21 52.90 -9.83 -21.56
N ALA A 22 52.81 -8.86 -22.46
CA ALA A 22 51.89 -8.84 -23.58
C ALA A 22 52.29 -9.91 -24.62
N GLN A 23 51.44 -10.87 -24.92
CA GLN A 23 51.48 -11.65 -26.15
C GLN A 23 50.23 -11.39 -26.98
N SER A 24 50.47 -10.76 -28.15
CA SER A 24 49.48 -10.50 -29.19
C SER A 24 49.11 -11.79 -29.91
N LEU A 25 47.84 -12.16 -29.91
CA LEU A 25 47.26 -13.06 -30.88
C LEU A 25 46.13 -12.33 -31.63
N ARG A 26 46.47 -11.87 -32.83
CA ARG A 26 45.48 -11.44 -33.84
C ARG A 26 44.94 -12.71 -34.51
N SER A 27 43.65 -13.05 -34.22
CA SER A 27 42.89 -13.97 -35.05
C SER A 27 41.79 -13.21 -35.77
N SER A 28 41.97 -13.07 -37.08
CA SER A 28 40.99 -12.50 -38.02
C SER A 28 39.89 -13.53 -38.28
N PHE A 29 38.67 -13.28 -37.76
CA PHE A 29 37.47 -13.98 -38.21
C PHE A 29 36.67 -13.05 -39.18
N PRO A 30 36.23 -13.56 -40.35
CA PRO A 30 35.42 -12.79 -41.26
C PRO A 30 34.00 -12.64 -40.71
N ILE A 31 33.54 -11.41 -40.51
CA ILE A 31 32.17 -11.08 -40.17
C ILE A 31 31.31 -11.30 -41.42
N ARG A 32 30.49 -12.37 -41.42
CA ARG A 32 29.39 -12.52 -42.36
C ARG A 32 28.19 -11.70 -41.88
N PRO A 33 27.54 -10.87 -42.73
CA PRO A 33 26.32 -10.19 -42.36
C PRO A 33 25.19 -11.21 -42.14
N PRO A 34 24.28 -11.02 -41.14
CA PRO A 34 23.15 -11.91 -40.95
C PRO A 34 22.17 -11.76 -42.11
N ARG A 35 21.82 -12.89 -42.71
CA ARG A 35 20.76 -13.00 -43.73
C ARG A 35 19.45 -12.53 -43.12
N GLY A 36 18.77 -11.60 -43.79
CA GLY A 36 17.47 -11.10 -43.42
C GLY A 36 16.44 -12.21 -43.28
N LEU A 37 15.95 -12.41 -42.06
CA LEU A 37 14.69 -13.09 -41.81
C LEU A 37 13.58 -12.04 -41.92
N HIS A 38 12.95 -11.99 -43.12
CA HIS A 38 11.64 -11.38 -43.25
C HIS A 38 10.68 -12.11 -42.28
N ARG A 39 10.41 -11.52 -41.10
CA ARG A 39 9.24 -11.87 -40.31
C ARG A 39 8.02 -11.26 -41.00
N PRO A 40 6.94 -12.01 -41.21
CA PRO A 40 5.72 -11.45 -41.74
C PRO A 40 5.18 -10.41 -40.73
N PHE A 41 4.93 -9.20 -41.20
CA PHE A 41 4.15 -8.19 -40.51
C PHE A 41 2.72 -8.76 -40.36
N GLY A 42 2.29 -9.02 -39.12
CA GLY A 42 0.93 -9.51 -38.87
C GLY A 42 0.73 -10.18 -37.52
N THR A 43 1.24 -9.57 -36.44
CA THR A 43 0.65 -9.75 -35.12
C THR A 43 0.45 -8.36 -34.52
N THR A 44 -0.79 -7.93 -34.42
CA THR A 44 -1.21 -6.87 -33.52
C THR A 44 -0.50 -7.12 -32.19
N SER A 45 0.44 -6.24 -31.82
CA SER A 45 1.07 -6.23 -30.50
C SER A 45 -0.07 -6.04 -29.52
N LEU A 46 -0.57 -7.14 -28.96
CA LEU A 46 -1.53 -7.11 -27.86
C LEU A 46 -0.81 -6.38 -26.72
N MET A 47 -1.20 -5.13 -26.46
CA MET A 47 -0.74 -4.43 -25.27
C MET A 47 -1.00 -5.35 -24.08
N THR A 48 0.03 -5.60 -23.25
CA THR A 48 -0.09 -6.46 -22.08
C THR A 48 -1.21 -5.95 -21.16
N ALA A 49 -1.92 -6.83 -20.49
CA ALA A 49 -3.06 -6.48 -19.66
C ALA A 49 -2.68 -5.46 -18.56
N LEU A 50 -1.48 -5.60 -18.02
CA LEU A 50 -0.93 -4.72 -16.98
C LEU A 50 -0.82 -3.25 -17.42
N PHE A 51 -0.55 -2.99 -18.70
CA PHE A 51 -0.37 -1.64 -19.25
C PHE A 51 -1.64 -1.09 -19.94
N GLN A 52 -2.75 -1.82 -19.91
CA GLN A 52 -4.04 -1.28 -20.34
C GLN A 52 -4.54 -0.22 -19.34
N PRO A 53 -5.18 0.84 -19.82
CA PRO A 53 -5.84 1.79 -18.94
C PRO A 53 -6.90 1.13 -18.06
N PHE A 54 -7.14 1.71 -16.89
CA PHE A 54 -8.24 1.30 -16.02
C PHE A 54 -9.12 2.50 -15.69
N LYS A 55 -10.41 2.41 -16.05
CA LYS A 55 -11.39 3.45 -15.75
C LYS A 55 -12.22 3.05 -14.54
N LEU A 56 -12.33 3.97 -13.57
CA LEU A 56 -13.23 3.86 -12.43
C LEU A 56 -13.82 5.24 -12.12
N LYS A 57 -15.13 5.35 -12.15
CA LYS A 57 -15.83 6.65 -12.12
C LYS A 57 -15.28 7.58 -13.22
N ASP A 58 -14.96 8.83 -12.89
CA ASP A 58 -14.39 9.79 -13.84
C ASP A 58 -12.86 9.69 -13.98
N LEU A 59 -12.22 8.80 -13.21
CA LEU A 59 -10.78 8.62 -13.31
C LEU A 59 -10.41 7.56 -14.35
N THR A 60 -9.34 7.85 -15.07
CA THR A 60 -8.67 6.89 -15.95
C THR A 60 -7.22 6.78 -15.55
N LEU A 61 -6.84 5.64 -14.97
CA LEU A 61 -5.46 5.30 -14.68
C LEU A 61 -4.76 4.91 -15.99
N ARG A 62 -3.54 5.40 -16.22
CA ARG A 62 -2.76 5.12 -17.44
C ARG A 62 -2.34 3.65 -17.60
N ASN A 63 -2.31 2.88 -16.51
CA ASN A 63 -2.06 1.45 -16.46
C ASN A 63 -2.66 0.86 -15.17
N ARG A 64 -2.54 -0.47 -15.00
CA ARG A 64 -3.12 -1.21 -13.87
C ARG A 64 -2.13 -1.42 -12.72
N ILE A 65 -1.05 -0.63 -12.67
CA ILE A 65 -0.05 -0.67 -11.61
C ILE A 65 -0.39 0.39 -10.56
N ALA A 66 -0.58 -0.03 -9.33
CA ALA A 66 -0.81 0.85 -8.20
C ALA A 66 0.31 0.71 -7.16
N ILE A 67 0.76 1.83 -6.60
CA ILE A 67 1.64 1.85 -5.45
C ILE A 67 0.76 1.88 -4.20
N PRO A 68 0.79 0.80 -3.36
CA PRO A 68 -0.03 0.72 -2.16
C PRO A 68 0.45 1.70 -1.10
N PRO A 69 -0.41 2.00 -0.10
CA PRO A 69 0.01 2.76 1.06
C PRO A 69 1.09 2.00 1.84
N MET A 70 2.24 2.65 2.05
CA MET A 70 3.40 2.10 2.76
C MET A 70 3.86 3.10 3.81
N CYS A 71 3.59 2.83 5.08
CA CYS A 71 3.93 3.72 6.19
C CYS A 71 5.43 4.04 6.21
N GLN A 72 5.75 5.33 6.23
CA GLN A 72 7.13 5.83 6.30
C GLN A 72 7.53 6.15 7.73
N TYR A 73 6.56 6.37 8.62
CA TYR A 73 6.77 6.72 10.02
C TYR A 73 7.74 7.89 10.24
N SER A 74 7.73 8.84 9.31
CA SER A 74 8.69 9.97 9.24
C SER A 74 8.04 11.33 9.50
N ALA A 75 6.73 11.36 9.79
CA ALA A 75 6.03 12.61 10.09
C ALA A 75 6.39 13.16 11.48
N THR A 76 6.17 14.46 11.63
CA THR A 76 6.23 15.15 12.92
C THR A 76 4.84 15.70 13.21
N ASP A 77 4.24 15.27 14.32
CA ASP A 77 2.86 15.66 14.70
C ASP A 77 1.84 15.49 13.56
N GLY A 78 1.99 14.42 12.81
CA GLY A 78 1.13 14.12 11.65
C GLY A 78 1.39 14.94 10.40
N VAL A 79 2.33 15.87 10.41
CA VAL A 79 2.64 16.77 9.30
C VAL A 79 3.73 16.18 8.41
N VAL A 80 3.53 16.24 7.09
CA VAL A 80 4.55 15.88 6.09
C VAL A 80 5.78 16.79 6.21
N ASN A 81 6.94 16.23 5.93
CA ASN A 81 8.22 16.95 5.92
C ASN A 81 8.99 16.66 4.62
N ASP A 82 10.27 16.98 4.54
CA ASP A 82 11.08 16.83 3.35
C ASP A 82 11.23 15.38 2.89
N TRP A 83 11.17 14.40 3.83
CA TRP A 83 11.13 12.98 3.48
C TRP A 83 9.99 12.69 2.49
N HIS A 84 8.77 13.10 2.84
CA HIS A 84 7.57 12.85 2.03
C HIS A 84 7.60 13.63 0.72
N ARG A 85 8.15 14.87 0.73
CA ARG A 85 8.30 15.71 -0.47
C ARG A 85 9.25 15.11 -1.52
N VAL A 86 10.20 14.27 -1.09
CA VAL A 86 11.08 13.53 -1.99
C VAL A 86 10.49 12.17 -2.34
N HIS A 87 10.00 11.42 -1.35
CA HIS A 87 9.54 10.05 -1.49
C HIS A 87 8.39 9.89 -2.50
N TYR A 88 7.28 10.60 -2.29
CA TYR A 88 6.11 10.43 -3.13
C TYR A 88 6.30 10.89 -4.58
N PRO A 89 6.93 12.06 -4.86
CA PRO A 89 7.23 12.44 -6.24
C PRO A 89 8.21 11.49 -6.95
N ALA A 90 9.18 10.93 -6.23
CA ALA A 90 10.11 9.96 -6.81
C ALA A 90 9.37 8.69 -7.27
N LEU A 91 8.49 8.15 -6.43
CA LEU A 91 7.66 7.00 -6.77
C LEU A 91 6.69 7.29 -7.93
N ALA A 92 6.01 8.45 -7.90
CA ALA A 92 5.03 8.82 -8.91
C ALA A 92 5.65 8.95 -10.32
N ARG A 93 6.88 9.51 -10.41
CA ARG A 93 7.64 9.59 -11.68
C ARG A 93 8.03 8.22 -12.23
N GLY A 94 7.96 7.16 -11.41
CA GLY A 94 8.29 5.80 -11.81
C GLY A 94 7.35 5.16 -12.82
N GLY A 95 6.16 5.73 -13.07
CA GLY A 95 5.28 5.28 -14.15
C GLY A 95 4.02 4.53 -13.71
N ALA A 96 3.75 4.33 -12.42
CA ALA A 96 2.51 3.73 -11.94
C ALA A 96 1.28 4.60 -12.27
N GLY A 97 0.11 3.97 -12.46
CA GLY A 97 -1.15 4.65 -12.73
C GLY A 97 -1.81 5.27 -11.52
N LEU A 98 -1.59 4.70 -10.33
CA LEU A 98 -2.14 5.14 -9.05
C LEU A 98 -1.03 5.12 -7.99
N LEU A 99 -0.97 6.16 -7.14
CA LEU A 99 -0.16 6.16 -5.94
C LEU A 99 -1.03 6.51 -4.75
N ILE A 100 -1.10 5.62 -3.75
CA ILE A 100 -1.85 5.84 -2.51
C ILE A 100 -0.86 6.20 -1.41
N VAL A 101 -1.00 7.41 -0.87
CA VAL A 101 -0.22 7.88 0.29
C VAL A 101 -0.49 6.98 1.49
N GLU A 102 0.53 6.78 2.31
CA GLU A 102 0.53 5.91 3.50
C GLU A 102 -0.69 6.11 4.41
N ALA A 103 -0.95 5.10 5.26
CA ALA A 103 -2.01 5.16 6.26
C ALA A 103 -1.87 6.45 7.09
N THR A 104 -2.86 7.32 6.95
CA THR A 104 -2.93 8.66 7.51
C THR A 104 -4.02 8.66 8.58
N ALA A 105 -3.66 8.99 9.81
CA ALA A 105 -4.56 8.89 10.95
C ALA A 105 -5.66 9.97 10.90
N VAL A 106 -6.91 9.56 11.18
CA VAL A 106 -8.07 10.46 11.22
C VAL A 106 -8.17 11.25 12.53
N SER A 107 -7.45 10.80 13.57
CA SER A 107 -7.35 11.43 14.89
C SER A 107 -5.95 11.22 15.47
N PRO A 108 -5.51 12.03 16.47
CA PRO A 108 -4.19 11.87 17.08
C PRO A 108 -3.96 10.47 17.66
N GLU A 109 -4.91 9.92 18.39
CA GLU A 109 -4.86 8.58 18.99
C GLU A 109 -5.00 7.45 17.96
N GLY A 110 -5.46 7.76 16.76
CA GLY A 110 -5.56 6.82 15.64
C GLY A 110 -4.24 6.49 14.95
N ARG A 111 -3.12 7.13 15.31
CA ARG A 111 -1.80 6.85 14.76
C ARG A 111 -1.31 5.47 15.20
N ILE A 112 -0.56 4.78 14.32
CA ILE A 112 0.15 3.55 14.69
C ILE A 112 1.32 3.91 15.58
N THR A 113 2.17 4.85 15.12
CA THR A 113 3.37 5.36 15.82
C THR A 113 3.36 6.88 15.88
N PRO A 114 4.19 7.52 16.73
CA PRO A 114 4.34 8.98 16.73
C PRO A 114 4.73 9.56 15.36
N GLY A 115 5.36 8.76 14.51
CA GLY A 115 5.81 9.16 13.17
C GLY A 115 4.76 9.02 12.05
N CYS A 116 3.51 8.63 12.34
CA CYS A 116 2.48 8.53 11.33
C CYS A 116 2.02 9.89 10.82
N LEU A 117 1.61 9.93 9.55
CA LEU A 117 0.85 11.06 9.00
C LEU A 117 -0.52 11.18 9.69
N GLY A 118 -1.04 12.40 9.69
CA GLY A 118 -2.35 12.74 10.20
C GLY A 118 -3.16 13.60 9.23
N LEU A 119 -4.48 13.55 9.40
CA LEU A 119 -5.41 14.39 8.65
C LEU A 119 -6.58 14.88 9.53
N TRP A 120 -6.29 15.11 10.82
CA TRP A 120 -7.27 15.57 11.80
C TRP A 120 -7.37 17.09 11.92
N ASN A 121 -6.49 17.86 11.23
CA ASN A 121 -6.55 19.32 11.18
C ASN A 121 -6.19 19.87 9.79
N ASP A 122 -6.47 21.15 9.59
CA ASP A 122 -6.31 21.80 8.28
C ASP A 122 -4.83 22.11 7.94
N THR A 123 -3.96 22.24 8.94
CA THR A 123 -2.51 22.39 8.72
C THR A 123 -1.94 21.16 8.04
N GLN A 124 -2.36 19.96 8.47
CA GLN A 124 -1.95 18.69 7.86
C GLN A 124 -2.47 18.57 6.42
N ALA A 125 -3.72 18.99 6.18
CA ALA A 125 -4.30 19.00 4.83
C ALA A 125 -3.54 19.95 3.90
N ALA A 126 -3.24 21.16 4.34
CA ALA A 126 -2.47 22.15 3.58
C ALA A 126 -1.06 21.64 3.25
N ALA A 127 -0.40 20.95 4.19
CA ALA A 127 0.92 20.37 3.99
C ALA A 127 0.90 19.17 3.00
N LEU A 128 -0.20 18.42 2.90
CA LEU A 128 -0.38 17.31 1.95
C LEU A 128 -0.71 17.77 0.52
N ALA A 129 -1.27 18.97 0.34
CA ALA A 129 -1.69 19.44 -0.98
C ALA A 129 -0.57 19.48 -2.03
N PRO A 130 0.66 19.94 -1.73
CA PRO A 130 1.79 19.87 -2.68
C PRO A 130 2.16 18.43 -3.06
N ILE A 131 1.98 17.47 -2.15
CA ILE A 131 2.22 16.04 -2.42
C ILE A 131 1.21 15.53 -3.46
N ALA A 132 -0.08 15.75 -3.23
CA ALA A 132 -1.13 15.35 -4.19
C ALA A 132 -0.90 15.99 -5.55
N ALA A 133 -0.58 17.28 -5.60
CA ALA A 133 -0.27 18.00 -6.84
C ALA A 133 0.94 17.41 -7.58
N SER A 134 2.00 17.05 -6.86
CA SER A 134 3.22 16.46 -7.46
C SER A 134 2.98 15.05 -8.02
N ILE A 135 2.17 14.23 -7.35
CA ILE A 135 1.75 12.91 -7.84
C ILE A 135 0.98 13.06 -9.15
N LYS A 136 0.01 13.98 -9.18
CA LYS A 136 -0.80 14.27 -10.37
C LYS A 136 0.04 14.80 -11.52
N ALA A 137 0.96 15.72 -11.27
CA ALA A 137 1.88 16.26 -12.26
C ALA A 137 2.80 15.19 -12.87
N ALA A 138 3.12 14.12 -12.12
CA ALA A 138 3.86 12.97 -12.62
C ALA A 138 3.00 11.98 -13.44
N GLY A 139 1.69 12.24 -13.57
CA GLY A 139 0.75 11.43 -14.37
C GLY A 139 0.19 10.22 -13.65
N ALA A 140 0.34 10.13 -12.32
CA ALA A 140 -0.35 9.15 -11.49
C ALA A 140 -1.59 9.79 -10.84
N VAL A 141 -2.63 9.00 -10.58
CA VAL A 141 -3.78 9.45 -9.78
C VAL A 141 -3.33 9.57 -8.33
N PRO A 142 -3.53 10.74 -7.67
CA PRO A 142 -3.19 10.92 -6.26
C PRO A 142 -4.25 10.28 -5.37
N GLY A 143 -3.87 9.20 -4.68
CA GLY A 143 -4.67 8.52 -3.66
C GLY A 143 -4.15 8.79 -2.26
N ILE A 144 -5.02 8.62 -1.26
CA ILE A 144 -4.66 8.64 0.15
C ILE A 144 -5.44 7.58 0.91
N GLN A 145 -4.77 6.87 1.83
CA GLN A 145 -5.41 5.95 2.75
C GLN A 145 -5.60 6.64 4.10
N ILE A 146 -6.84 6.68 4.61
CA ILE A 146 -7.15 7.18 5.95
C ILE A 146 -7.57 6.02 6.86
N GLY A 147 -7.21 6.10 8.15
CA GLY A 147 -7.47 5.02 9.08
C GLY A 147 -7.31 5.39 10.55
N HIS A 148 -7.57 4.40 11.41
CA HIS A 148 -7.37 4.47 12.85
C HIS A 148 -6.76 3.14 13.32
N ALA A 149 -5.62 3.17 13.99
CA ALA A 149 -4.85 1.97 14.34
C ALA A 149 -5.52 1.10 15.42
N GLY A 150 -6.48 1.63 16.16
CA GLY A 150 -7.20 0.87 17.17
C GLY A 150 -6.27 0.37 18.29
N ARG A 151 -6.40 -0.88 18.67
CA ARG A 151 -5.58 -1.53 19.71
C ARG A 151 -4.10 -1.73 19.32
N LYS A 152 -3.74 -1.50 18.05
CA LYS A 152 -2.35 -1.53 17.57
C LYS A 152 -1.72 -0.13 17.52
N ALA A 153 -2.41 0.89 18.03
CA ALA A 153 -1.89 2.25 18.15
C ALA A 153 -0.84 2.36 19.27
N SER A 154 -0.19 3.52 19.38
CA SER A 154 0.79 3.79 20.44
C SER A 154 1.95 2.80 20.45
N ALA A 155 2.46 2.46 19.26
CA ALA A 155 3.58 1.56 19.05
C ALA A 155 4.86 2.32 18.67
N ASN A 156 6.01 1.74 18.99
CA ASN A 156 7.30 2.14 18.46
C ASN A 156 7.35 1.88 16.95
N ARG A 157 8.24 2.56 16.23
CA ARG A 157 8.46 2.26 14.82
C ARG A 157 8.97 0.83 14.64
N PRO A 158 8.72 0.15 13.51
CA PRO A 158 9.16 -1.23 13.29
C PRO A 158 10.66 -1.48 13.51
N TRP A 159 11.49 -0.51 13.18
CA TRP A 159 12.95 -0.58 13.41
C TRP A 159 13.39 -0.12 14.82
N GLU A 160 12.46 0.31 15.67
CA GLU A 160 12.66 0.67 17.07
C GLU A 160 12.09 -0.38 18.03
N GLY A 161 11.58 -1.51 17.50
CA GLY A 161 11.05 -2.61 18.30
C GLY A 161 9.69 -3.14 17.83
N ASP A 162 8.88 -2.32 17.13
CA ASP A 162 7.51 -2.69 16.67
C ASP A 162 6.59 -3.13 17.83
N ASP A 163 6.91 -2.71 19.05
CA ASP A 163 6.18 -3.01 20.26
C ASP A 163 5.39 -1.78 20.74
N HIS A 164 4.49 -1.96 21.71
CA HIS A 164 3.81 -0.82 22.31
C HIS A 164 4.81 0.06 23.07
N ILE A 165 4.73 1.38 22.87
CA ILE A 165 5.43 2.37 23.66
C ILE A 165 5.12 2.15 25.15
N ALA A 166 6.12 2.17 26.03
CA ALA A 166 5.95 1.91 27.45
C ALA A 166 4.93 2.87 28.09
N ALA A 167 4.29 2.43 29.18
CA ALA A 167 3.22 3.20 29.83
C ALA A 167 3.72 4.50 30.49
N ASP A 168 4.99 4.54 30.88
CA ASP A 168 5.69 5.68 31.48
C ASP A 168 6.40 6.57 30.46
N ASP A 169 6.39 6.20 29.17
CA ASP A 169 6.96 7.02 28.09
C ASP A 169 5.91 8.06 27.64
N ALA A 170 6.27 9.34 27.75
CA ALA A 170 5.41 10.46 27.37
C ALA A 170 5.01 10.49 25.88
N ARG A 171 5.65 9.69 25.02
CA ARG A 171 5.29 9.53 23.61
C ARG A 171 4.09 8.61 23.41
N GLY A 172 3.73 7.80 24.44
CA GLY A 172 2.62 6.86 24.39
C GLY A 172 1.26 7.52 24.66
N TRP A 173 0.21 6.85 24.23
CA TRP A 173 -1.18 7.25 24.49
C TRP A 173 -2.09 6.04 24.69
N GLU A 174 -3.30 6.30 25.21
CA GLU A 174 -4.34 5.30 25.39
C GLU A 174 -4.81 4.75 24.03
N THR A 175 -4.94 3.44 23.90
CA THR A 175 -5.44 2.80 22.69
C THR A 175 -6.93 2.50 22.82
N LEU A 176 -7.66 2.53 21.70
CA LEU A 176 -9.09 2.29 21.62
C LEU A 176 -9.39 1.01 20.82
N SER A 177 -10.42 0.28 21.20
CA SER A 177 -10.88 -0.91 20.46
C SER A 177 -12.38 -1.12 20.69
N PRO A 178 -13.10 -1.87 19.83
CA PRO A 178 -14.47 -2.24 20.13
C PRO A 178 -14.62 -2.93 21.50
N SER A 179 -13.62 -3.69 21.94
CA SER A 179 -13.61 -4.34 23.24
C SER A 179 -12.25 -4.22 23.91
N ALA A 180 -12.21 -4.33 25.24
CA ALA A 180 -10.98 -4.32 26.05
C ALA A 180 -10.23 -5.66 25.88
N THR A 181 -9.77 -5.93 24.65
CA THR A 181 -9.03 -7.15 24.29
C THR A 181 -7.71 -6.76 23.64
N ALA A 182 -6.60 -7.05 24.32
CA ALA A 182 -5.25 -6.78 23.78
C ALA A 182 -5.01 -7.59 22.49
N PHE A 183 -4.13 -7.08 21.62
CA PHE A 183 -3.68 -7.87 20.47
C PHE A 183 -2.79 -9.03 20.92
N GLY A 184 -1.92 -8.78 21.90
CA GLY A 184 -0.98 -9.75 22.46
C GLY A 184 0.42 -9.65 21.86
N ALA A 185 1.31 -10.59 22.23
CA ALA A 185 2.73 -10.60 21.84
C ALA A 185 3.41 -9.25 22.15
N HIS A 186 4.03 -8.61 21.14
CA HIS A 186 4.69 -7.31 21.25
C HIS A 186 3.73 -6.12 21.41
N LEU A 187 2.41 -6.33 21.26
CA LEU A 187 1.37 -5.30 21.44
C LEU A 187 0.43 -5.67 22.61
N PRO A 188 0.92 -5.70 23.87
CA PRO A 188 0.19 -6.22 25.01
C PRO A 188 -0.74 -5.22 25.69
N LYS A 189 -0.71 -3.91 25.35
CA LYS A 189 -1.58 -2.90 25.98
C LYS A 189 -3.05 -3.33 25.87
N LEU A 190 -3.74 -3.30 27.00
CA LEU A 190 -5.19 -3.45 27.03
C LEU A 190 -5.81 -2.14 26.53
N PRO A 191 -6.54 -2.16 25.40
CA PRO A 191 -7.20 -0.95 24.91
C PRO A 191 -8.40 -0.62 25.82
N ARG A 192 -8.76 0.65 25.88
CA ARG A 192 -10.06 1.05 26.44
C ARG A 192 -11.16 0.63 25.44
N GLU A 193 -12.20 0.00 25.97
CA GLU A 193 -13.39 -0.28 25.17
C GLU A 193 -14.09 1.01 24.77
N MET A 194 -14.44 1.12 23.48
CA MET A 194 -15.12 2.30 22.93
C MET A 194 -16.58 2.36 23.43
N THR A 195 -17.00 3.51 23.90
CA THR A 195 -18.41 3.83 24.09
C THR A 195 -19.10 4.05 22.73
N VAL A 196 -20.43 4.10 22.72
CA VAL A 196 -21.20 4.47 21.51
C VAL A 196 -20.84 5.90 21.03
N ASP A 197 -20.55 6.81 21.96
CA ASP A 197 -20.11 8.16 21.66
C ASP A 197 -18.71 8.19 21.04
N ASP A 198 -17.78 7.35 21.52
CA ASP A 198 -16.46 7.18 20.86
C ASP A 198 -16.62 6.68 19.42
N ILE A 199 -17.51 5.71 19.19
CA ILE A 199 -17.80 5.17 17.86
C ILE A 199 -18.35 6.28 16.95
N ALA A 200 -19.28 7.09 17.44
CA ALA A 200 -19.82 8.22 16.69
C ALA A 200 -18.77 9.29 16.39
N ARG A 201 -17.91 9.61 17.38
CA ARG A 201 -16.80 10.56 17.22
C ARG A 201 -15.80 10.08 16.17
N VAL A 202 -15.31 8.86 16.26
CA VAL A 202 -14.32 8.32 15.29
C VAL A 202 -14.92 8.28 13.87
N ARG A 203 -16.21 7.94 13.73
CA ARG A 203 -16.89 8.03 12.44
C ARG A 203 -16.90 9.46 11.90
N ALA A 204 -17.16 10.45 12.75
CA ALA A 204 -17.09 11.88 12.38
C ALA A 204 -15.67 12.31 11.99
N ASP A 205 -14.63 11.75 12.65
CA ASP A 205 -13.23 11.98 12.30
C ASP A 205 -12.89 11.46 10.90
N PHE A 206 -13.39 10.27 10.51
CA PHE A 206 -13.28 9.76 9.13
C PHE A 206 -13.93 10.72 8.11
N VAL A 207 -15.12 11.25 8.42
CA VAL A 207 -15.82 12.21 7.54
C VAL A 207 -15.02 13.51 7.42
N ALA A 208 -14.48 14.03 8.52
CA ALA A 208 -13.66 15.25 8.52
C ALA A 208 -12.36 15.05 7.73
N ALA A 209 -11.68 13.89 7.91
CA ALA A 209 -10.48 13.54 7.17
C ALA A 209 -10.76 13.39 5.67
N ALA A 210 -11.89 12.79 5.28
CA ALA A 210 -12.28 12.68 3.86
C ALA A 210 -12.48 14.05 3.20
N LYS A 211 -13.13 15.00 3.89
CA LYS A 211 -13.26 16.39 3.41
C LYS A 211 -11.90 17.06 3.22
N ARG A 212 -10.99 16.90 4.17
CA ARG A 212 -9.62 17.42 4.11
C ARG A 212 -8.80 16.75 3.00
N ALA A 213 -8.93 15.44 2.80
CA ALA A 213 -8.30 14.75 1.68
C ALA A 213 -8.73 15.34 0.34
N ARG A 214 -10.02 15.60 0.17
CA ARG A 214 -10.54 16.25 -1.04
C ARG A 214 -10.00 17.67 -1.21
N ALA A 215 -9.99 18.47 -0.14
CA ALA A 215 -9.45 19.83 -0.15
C ALA A 215 -7.95 19.86 -0.47
N ALA A 216 -7.18 18.86 -0.04
CA ALA A 216 -5.77 18.69 -0.37
C ALA A 216 -5.53 18.23 -1.83
N GLY A 217 -6.57 17.91 -2.61
CA GLY A 217 -6.46 17.56 -4.02
C GLY A 217 -6.31 16.06 -4.31
N PHE A 218 -6.57 15.19 -3.34
CA PHE A 218 -6.65 13.75 -3.60
C PHE A 218 -7.91 13.41 -4.39
N GLU A 219 -7.78 12.41 -5.28
CA GLU A 219 -8.84 11.97 -6.19
C GLU A 219 -9.25 10.52 -5.97
N TRP A 220 -8.49 9.74 -5.20
CA TRP A 220 -8.76 8.37 -4.79
C TRP A 220 -8.70 8.29 -3.26
N LEU A 221 -9.80 7.91 -2.62
CA LEU A 221 -9.86 7.76 -1.16
C LEU A 221 -9.95 6.29 -0.78
N GLU A 222 -9.04 5.80 0.06
CA GLU A 222 -9.07 4.45 0.62
C GLU A 222 -9.26 4.50 2.13
N LEU A 223 -10.32 3.82 2.63
CA LEU A 223 -10.52 3.62 4.07
C LEU A 223 -9.77 2.34 4.52
N HIS A 224 -8.98 2.45 5.56
CA HIS A 224 -8.20 1.32 6.06
C HIS A 224 -8.98 0.50 7.09
N PHE A 225 -9.55 -0.61 6.66
CA PHE A 225 -10.31 -1.55 7.49
C PHE A 225 -9.67 -2.96 7.53
N ALA A 226 -8.35 -3.05 7.36
CA ALA A 226 -7.59 -4.29 7.37
C ALA A 226 -6.57 -4.33 8.51
N HIS A 227 -5.75 -5.39 8.56
CA HIS A 227 -4.52 -5.53 9.36
C HIS A 227 -4.71 -5.48 10.89
N GLY A 228 -5.92 -5.80 11.38
CA GLY A 228 -6.23 -5.73 12.80
C GLY A 228 -6.29 -4.32 13.36
N TYR A 229 -6.41 -3.31 12.49
CA TYR A 229 -6.70 -1.93 12.89
C TYR A 229 -8.19 -1.76 13.21
N LEU A 230 -8.63 -0.57 13.59
CA LEU A 230 -9.93 -0.36 14.23
C LEU A 230 -11.11 -0.93 13.43
N GLY A 231 -11.20 -0.66 12.12
CA GLY A 231 -12.28 -1.20 11.28
C GLY A 231 -12.30 -2.73 11.26
N GLN A 232 -11.11 -3.35 11.10
CA GLN A 232 -10.98 -4.79 11.18
C GLN A 232 -11.36 -5.33 12.55
N CYS A 233 -11.00 -4.62 13.64
CA CYS A 233 -11.35 -5.03 14.99
C CYS A 233 -12.86 -5.08 15.22
N PHE A 234 -13.65 -4.17 14.64
CA PHE A 234 -15.12 -4.24 14.72
C PHE A 234 -15.68 -5.48 14.03
N PHE A 235 -15.14 -5.83 12.88
CA PHE A 235 -15.61 -6.99 12.11
C PHE A 235 -15.17 -8.33 12.72
N SER A 236 -13.96 -8.38 13.27
CA SER A 236 -13.31 -9.61 13.70
C SER A 236 -13.91 -10.19 14.99
N VAL A 237 -14.27 -11.46 14.97
CA VAL A 237 -14.69 -12.22 16.16
C VAL A 237 -13.57 -12.37 17.21
N HIS A 238 -12.30 -12.17 16.82
CA HIS A 238 -11.16 -12.23 17.75
C HIS A 238 -10.94 -10.94 18.52
N ALA A 239 -11.49 -9.83 18.05
CA ALA A 239 -11.27 -8.51 18.65
C ALA A 239 -12.55 -7.88 19.20
N ASN A 240 -13.71 -8.25 18.65
CA ASN A 240 -15.01 -7.70 19.03
C ASN A 240 -15.78 -8.69 19.92
N GLN A 241 -15.84 -8.37 21.20
CA GLN A 241 -16.58 -9.14 22.22
C GLN A 241 -17.80 -8.36 22.74
N ARG A 242 -18.25 -7.33 22.00
CA ARG A 242 -19.40 -6.51 22.40
C ARG A 242 -20.70 -7.29 22.34
N SER A 243 -21.63 -6.93 23.21
CA SER A 243 -22.99 -7.49 23.25
C SER A 243 -24.07 -6.47 22.86
N ASP A 244 -23.67 -5.26 22.45
CA ASP A 244 -24.56 -4.20 21.98
C ASP A 244 -24.76 -4.22 20.45
N ALA A 245 -25.31 -3.13 19.91
CA ALA A 245 -25.57 -2.99 18.48
C ALA A 245 -24.33 -3.03 17.57
N TYR A 246 -23.11 -3.04 18.12
CA TYR A 246 -21.84 -3.08 17.37
C TYR A 246 -21.07 -4.39 17.54
N GLY A 247 -21.66 -5.43 18.15
CA GLY A 247 -21.01 -6.73 18.36
C GLY A 247 -21.96 -7.92 18.32
N GLY A 248 -21.41 -9.14 18.44
CA GLY A 248 -22.15 -10.40 18.37
C GLY A 248 -22.43 -10.82 16.93
N SER A 249 -23.60 -10.51 16.36
CA SER A 249 -23.99 -10.94 15.03
C SER A 249 -23.16 -10.30 13.91
N PHE A 250 -23.18 -10.91 12.73
CA PHE A 250 -22.53 -10.36 11.52
C PHE A 250 -22.99 -8.92 11.24
N GLU A 251 -24.29 -8.63 11.32
CA GLU A 251 -24.87 -7.32 11.07
C GLU A 251 -24.32 -6.28 12.03
N ASN A 252 -24.22 -6.64 13.31
CA ASN A 252 -23.71 -5.72 14.33
C ASN A 252 -22.20 -5.49 14.20
N ARG A 253 -21.42 -6.55 13.96
CA ARG A 253 -19.97 -6.44 13.71
C ARG A 253 -19.65 -5.64 12.43
N SER A 254 -20.51 -5.66 11.44
CA SER A 254 -20.40 -4.94 10.19
C SER A 254 -20.83 -3.47 10.29
N ARG A 255 -21.64 -3.12 11.30
CA ARG A 255 -22.33 -1.83 11.43
C ARG A 255 -21.38 -0.63 11.36
N PHE A 256 -20.29 -0.64 12.12
CA PHE A 256 -19.31 0.46 12.11
C PHE A 256 -18.74 0.72 10.71
N LEU A 257 -18.41 -0.34 9.96
CA LEU A 257 -17.85 -0.22 8.61
C LEU A 257 -18.88 0.35 7.63
N ILE A 258 -20.10 -0.17 7.68
CA ILE A 258 -21.21 0.25 6.81
C ILE A 258 -21.56 1.72 7.07
N GLU A 259 -21.75 2.11 8.33
CA GLU A 259 -22.06 3.48 8.72
C GLU A 259 -20.95 4.46 8.35
N THR A 260 -19.68 4.04 8.47
CA THR A 260 -18.53 4.87 8.13
C THR A 260 -18.45 5.09 6.61
N VAL A 261 -18.61 4.04 5.80
CA VAL A 261 -18.62 4.15 4.33
C VAL A 261 -19.77 5.06 3.87
N ARG A 262 -21.00 4.86 4.39
CA ARG A 262 -22.16 5.70 4.11
C ARG A 262 -21.89 7.17 4.44
N ALA A 263 -21.37 7.46 5.64
CA ALA A 263 -21.09 8.82 6.09
C ALA A 263 -19.99 9.49 5.28
N VAL A 264 -18.94 8.76 4.91
CA VAL A 264 -17.87 9.27 4.07
C VAL A 264 -18.36 9.48 2.63
N ARG A 265 -19.16 8.56 2.07
CA ARG A 265 -19.74 8.73 0.72
C ARG A 265 -20.59 10.00 0.61
N ALA A 266 -21.30 10.35 1.66
CA ALA A 266 -22.13 11.56 1.68
C ALA A 266 -21.33 12.88 1.50
N VAL A 267 -20.01 12.86 1.72
CA VAL A 267 -19.13 14.04 1.61
C VAL A 267 -18.03 13.90 0.56
N TRP A 268 -17.74 12.68 0.12
CA TRP A 268 -16.77 12.41 -0.95
C TRP A 268 -17.48 12.50 -2.31
N PRO A 269 -16.92 13.20 -3.33
CA PRO A 269 -17.62 13.40 -4.61
C PRO A 269 -18.03 12.08 -5.28
N GLU A 270 -19.27 12.03 -5.78
CA GLU A 270 -19.81 10.80 -6.41
C GLU A 270 -19.03 10.36 -7.65
N ASN A 271 -18.42 11.28 -8.36
CA ASN A 271 -17.61 11.03 -9.54
C ASN A 271 -16.17 10.60 -9.22
N LEU A 272 -15.77 10.52 -7.94
CA LEU A 272 -14.47 10.06 -7.50
C LEU A 272 -14.57 8.74 -6.73
N PRO A 273 -13.61 7.80 -6.93
CA PRO A 273 -13.61 6.52 -6.24
C PRO A 273 -13.54 6.66 -4.72
N LEU A 274 -14.47 6.00 -4.03
CA LEU A 274 -14.38 5.66 -2.62
C LEU A 274 -14.06 4.19 -2.49
N THR A 275 -12.97 3.85 -1.83
CA THR A 275 -12.42 2.50 -1.76
C THR A 275 -12.17 2.07 -0.32
N VAL A 276 -12.08 0.78 -0.11
CA VAL A 276 -11.74 0.20 1.21
C VAL A 276 -10.61 -0.80 1.02
N ARG A 277 -9.60 -0.75 1.88
CA ARG A 277 -8.72 -1.89 2.10
C ARG A 277 -9.26 -2.71 3.24
N PHE A 278 -9.55 -4.00 2.95
CA PHE A 278 -10.24 -4.86 3.90
C PHE A 278 -9.56 -6.23 4.01
N GLY A 279 -9.43 -6.72 5.24
CA GLY A 279 -8.95 -8.05 5.55
C GLY A 279 -10.08 -9.07 5.41
N VAL A 280 -10.21 -9.65 4.23
CA VAL A 280 -11.32 -10.56 3.89
C VAL A 280 -11.13 -11.97 4.43
N ILE A 281 -9.93 -12.29 4.90
CA ILE A 281 -9.52 -13.62 5.37
C ILE A 281 -8.49 -13.48 6.50
N GLU A 282 -8.48 -14.40 7.45
CA GLU A 282 -7.57 -14.38 8.60
C GLU A 282 -6.48 -15.46 8.55
N TYR A 283 -6.68 -16.53 7.79
CA TYR A 283 -5.84 -17.73 7.78
C TYR A 283 -5.67 -18.37 9.17
N ASP A 284 -6.78 -18.43 9.89
CA ASP A 284 -6.86 -18.93 11.28
C ASP A 284 -7.60 -20.26 11.44
N GLY A 285 -8.00 -20.87 10.31
CA GLY A 285 -8.77 -22.11 10.24
C GLY A 285 -10.29 -21.90 10.09
N ARG A 286 -10.78 -20.64 10.10
CA ARG A 286 -12.19 -20.26 9.85
C ARG A 286 -12.36 -19.55 8.51
N ASP A 287 -11.47 -19.81 7.57
CA ASP A 287 -11.28 -19.00 6.37
C ASP A 287 -12.51 -18.94 5.48
N GLU A 288 -13.23 -20.06 5.29
CA GLU A 288 -14.45 -20.09 4.45
C GLU A 288 -15.59 -19.28 5.09
N GLU A 289 -15.77 -19.36 6.39
CA GLU A 289 -16.77 -18.59 7.12
C GLU A 289 -16.44 -17.09 7.05
N THR A 290 -15.18 -16.73 7.39
CA THR A 290 -14.70 -15.35 7.37
C THR A 290 -14.80 -14.75 5.97
N LEU A 291 -14.47 -15.51 4.92
CA LEU A 291 -14.53 -15.04 3.54
C LEU A 291 -15.99 -14.87 3.08
N ALA A 292 -16.90 -15.78 3.45
CA ALA A 292 -18.33 -15.66 3.13
C ALA A 292 -18.94 -14.40 3.77
N GLU A 293 -18.69 -14.16 5.07
CA GLU A 293 -19.10 -12.92 5.75
C GLU A 293 -18.47 -11.68 5.12
N SER A 294 -17.20 -11.75 4.73
CA SER A 294 -16.49 -10.63 4.07
C SER A 294 -17.06 -10.28 2.70
N ILE A 295 -17.48 -11.28 1.93
CA ILE A 295 -18.15 -11.08 0.63
C ILE A 295 -19.51 -10.43 0.83
N GLU A 296 -20.28 -10.86 1.83
CA GLU A 296 -21.57 -10.23 2.14
C GLU A 296 -21.39 -8.80 2.64
N LEU A 297 -20.38 -8.54 3.48
CA LEU A 297 -20.02 -7.18 3.87
C LEU A 297 -19.64 -6.34 2.64
N ALA A 298 -18.85 -6.86 1.71
CA ALA A 298 -18.48 -6.15 0.48
C ALA A 298 -19.72 -5.77 -0.36
N ARG A 299 -20.73 -6.66 -0.46
CA ARG A 299 -22.03 -6.36 -1.10
C ARG A 299 -22.77 -5.23 -0.37
N ASN A 300 -22.77 -5.25 0.95
CA ASN A 300 -23.38 -4.19 1.77
C ASN A 300 -22.67 -2.85 1.55
N LEU A 301 -21.34 -2.84 1.60
CA LEU A 301 -20.54 -1.63 1.37
C LEU A 301 -20.75 -1.07 -0.05
N LYS A 302 -20.90 -1.94 -1.06
CA LYS A 302 -21.25 -1.52 -2.43
C LYS A 302 -22.59 -0.80 -2.48
N ARG A 303 -23.62 -1.28 -1.74
CA ARG A 303 -24.91 -0.59 -1.64
C ARG A 303 -24.82 0.77 -0.99
N GLU A 304 -23.82 0.99 -0.14
CA GLU A 304 -23.52 2.28 0.49
C GLU A 304 -22.57 3.17 -0.33
N GLY A 305 -22.26 2.78 -1.57
CA GLY A 305 -21.47 3.58 -2.50
C GLY A 305 -19.98 3.29 -2.50
N LEU A 306 -19.54 2.10 -2.05
CA LEU A 306 -18.17 1.62 -2.27
C LEU A 306 -17.97 1.28 -3.75
N ASP A 307 -16.88 1.77 -4.35
CA ASP A 307 -16.58 1.59 -5.76
C ASP A 307 -15.54 0.51 -6.04
N PHE A 308 -14.67 0.21 -5.06
CA PHE A 308 -13.51 -0.67 -5.27
C PHE A 308 -13.04 -1.27 -3.93
N LEU A 309 -12.57 -2.53 -3.95
CA LEU A 309 -12.03 -3.20 -2.77
C LEU A 309 -10.57 -3.61 -2.96
N ASN A 310 -9.68 -3.13 -2.08
CA ASN A 310 -8.30 -3.59 -1.96
C ASN A 310 -8.27 -4.77 -0.97
N VAL A 311 -8.20 -5.99 -1.51
CA VAL A 311 -8.25 -7.24 -0.74
C VAL A 311 -6.95 -7.45 0.04
N SER A 312 -7.08 -7.76 1.32
CA SER A 312 -5.95 -8.00 2.21
C SER A 312 -6.25 -9.09 3.24
N VAL A 313 -5.30 -9.34 4.15
CA VAL A 313 -5.45 -10.23 5.30
C VAL A 313 -5.90 -9.43 6.52
N GLY A 314 -6.71 -10.02 7.38
CA GLY A 314 -7.23 -9.36 8.57
C GLY A 314 -6.18 -9.07 9.63
N PHE A 315 -5.30 -10.03 9.92
CA PHE A 315 -4.29 -9.91 10.98
C PHE A 315 -4.85 -9.47 12.34
N SER A 316 -6.06 -9.93 12.67
CA SER A 316 -6.70 -9.64 13.95
C SER A 316 -6.28 -10.62 15.06
N THR A 317 -5.59 -11.68 14.70
CA THR A 317 -5.18 -12.74 15.61
C THR A 317 -3.74 -13.20 15.34
N LEU A 318 -3.06 -13.65 16.40
CA LEU A 318 -1.75 -14.29 16.32
C LEU A 318 -1.82 -15.74 15.79
N LYS A 319 -3.02 -16.28 15.61
CA LYS A 319 -3.21 -17.66 15.10
C LYS A 319 -3.07 -17.77 13.58
N ALA A 320 -2.96 -16.65 12.86
CA ALA A 320 -2.87 -16.62 11.42
C ALA A 320 -1.72 -17.48 10.87
N ARG A 321 -2.01 -18.33 9.87
CA ARG A 321 -1.06 -19.19 9.16
C ARG A 321 -1.07 -18.82 7.67
N VAL A 322 -0.58 -17.63 7.36
CA VAL A 322 -0.62 -17.07 6.01
C VAL A 322 0.23 -17.91 5.05
N PRO A 323 -0.32 -18.38 3.91
CA PRO A 323 0.40 -19.18 2.92
C PRO A 323 1.25 -18.28 2.01
N TRP A 324 2.29 -17.67 2.56
CA TRP A 324 3.14 -16.74 1.84
C TRP A 324 3.67 -17.33 0.53
N GLY A 325 3.52 -16.60 -0.55
CA GLY A 325 3.98 -16.98 -1.88
C GLY A 325 3.62 -15.92 -2.93
N PRO A 326 4.02 -16.15 -4.19
CA PRO A 326 3.70 -15.25 -5.28
C PRO A 326 2.17 -15.11 -5.46
N ALA A 327 1.67 -13.88 -5.41
CA ALA A 327 0.26 -13.52 -5.63
C ALA A 327 -0.76 -14.36 -4.83
N PHE A 328 -0.42 -14.82 -3.62
CA PHE A 328 -1.23 -15.77 -2.85
C PHE A 328 -2.66 -15.29 -2.56
N LEU A 329 -2.89 -13.97 -2.57
CA LEU A 329 -4.23 -13.39 -2.40
C LEU A 329 -5.03 -13.27 -3.70
N ALA A 330 -4.42 -13.46 -4.87
CA ALA A 330 -5.13 -13.26 -6.14
C ALA A 330 -6.35 -14.19 -6.30
N PRO A 331 -6.31 -15.49 -5.95
CA PRO A 331 -7.49 -16.35 -6.01
C PRO A 331 -8.61 -15.92 -5.05
N VAL A 332 -8.25 -15.43 -3.86
CA VAL A 332 -9.21 -14.89 -2.88
C VAL A 332 -9.86 -13.62 -3.41
N ALA A 333 -9.06 -12.72 -3.99
CA ALA A 333 -9.55 -11.48 -4.58
C ALA A 333 -10.46 -11.73 -5.78
N GLU A 334 -10.13 -12.70 -6.64
CA GLU A 334 -11.00 -13.16 -7.74
C GLU A 334 -12.38 -13.62 -7.25
N ARG A 335 -12.42 -14.43 -6.19
CA ARG A 335 -13.67 -14.87 -5.58
C ARG A 335 -14.48 -13.67 -5.06
N VAL A 336 -13.87 -12.75 -4.34
CA VAL A 336 -14.51 -11.51 -3.86
C VAL A 336 -15.03 -10.68 -5.05
N ARG A 337 -14.21 -10.49 -6.07
CA ARG A 337 -14.58 -9.75 -7.30
C ARG A 337 -15.83 -10.33 -7.96
N ARG A 338 -15.83 -11.62 -8.17
CA ARG A 338 -16.94 -12.35 -8.82
C ARG A 338 -18.22 -12.32 -7.97
N GLU A 339 -18.11 -12.59 -6.67
CA GLU A 339 -19.27 -12.79 -5.81
C GLU A 339 -19.83 -11.48 -5.24
N ALA A 340 -19.00 -10.46 -4.94
CA ALA A 340 -19.46 -9.14 -4.53
C ALA A 340 -19.76 -8.21 -5.71
N GLY A 341 -19.23 -8.51 -6.89
CA GLY A 341 -19.40 -7.68 -8.08
C GLY A 341 -18.74 -6.32 -7.97
N LEU A 342 -17.61 -6.23 -7.25
CA LEU A 342 -16.76 -5.05 -7.11
C LEU A 342 -15.45 -5.28 -7.86
N PRO A 343 -14.86 -4.26 -8.51
CA PRO A 343 -13.47 -4.37 -8.95
C PRO A 343 -12.54 -4.43 -7.74
N VAL A 344 -11.41 -5.16 -7.92
CA VAL A 344 -10.51 -5.48 -6.81
C VAL A 344 -9.05 -5.25 -7.13
N ALA A 345 -8.26 -5.01 -6.08
CA ALA A 345 -6.81 -5.15 -6.08
C ALA A 345 -6.36 -6.09 -4.97
N ALA A 346 -5.13 -6.57 -5.08
CA ALA A 346 -4.41 -7.19 -3.97
C ALA A 346 -2.92 -6.83 -4.04
N ALA A 347 -2.28 -6.88 -2.86
CA ALA A 347 -0.83 -6.79 -2.71
C ALA A 347 -0.26 -8.18 -2.36
N TRP A 348 1.03 -8.20 -1.99
CA TRP A 348 1.80 -9.34 -1.51
C TRP A 348 2.24 -10.32 -2.61
N GLY A 349 3.57 -10.42 -2.78
CA GLY A 349 4.18 -11.33 -3.74
C GLY A 349 3.89 -11.05 -5.22
N ILE A 350 3.50 -9.80 -5.56
CA ILE A 350 3.23 -9.38 -6.94
C ILE A 350 4.33 -8.39 -7.36
N ASP A 351 5.56 -8.86 -7.41
CA ASP A 351 6.74 -8.07 -7.81
C ASP A 351 7.37 -8.56 -9.12
N ASN A 352 7.01 -9.76 -9.58
CA ASN A 352 7.38 -10.28 -10.89
C ASN A 352 6.42 -9.75 -11.96
N PRO A 353 6.92 -9.09 -13.04
CA PRO A 353 6.07 -8.52 -14.08
C PRO A 353 5.13 -9.52 -14.78
N ALA A 354 5.60 -10.74 -15.03
CA ALA A 354 4.79 -11.77 -15.68
C ALA A 354 3.63 -12.24 -14.77
N ILE A 355 3.87 -12.36 -13.46
CA ILE A 355 2.83 -12.68 -12.47
C ILE A 355 1.83 -11.53 -12.38
N ALA A 356 2.31 -10.28 -12.32
CA ALA A 356 1.46 -9.10 -12.28
C ALA A 356 0.53 -8.99 -13.52
N ASP A 357 1.09 -9.22 -14.72
CA ASP A 357 0.32 -9.23 -15.96
C ASP A 357 -0.71 -10.38 -15.99
N ALA A 358 -0.31 -11.58 -15.57
CA ALA A 358 -1.19 -12.74 -15.49
C ALA A 358 -2.38 -12.50 -14.57
N CYS A 359 -2.18 -11.97 -13.36
CA CYS A 359 -3.27 -11.65 -12.44
C CYS A 359 -4.34 -10.73 -13.06
N VAL A 360 -3.91 -9.77 -13.89
CA VAL A 360 -4.84 -8.88 -14.60
C VAL A 360 -5.46 -9.57 -15.81
N ARG A 361 -4.66 -10.19 -16.67
CA ARG A 361 -5.09 -10.86 -17.90
C ARG A 361 -6.12 -11.96 -17.62
N ASP A 362 -5.88 -12.74 -16.57
CA ASP A 362 -6.71 -13.89 -16.21
C ASP A 362 -7.93 -13.46 -15.36
N GLY A 363 -8.12 -12.15 -15.14
CA GLY A 363 -9.29 -11.56 -14.48
C GLY A 363 -9.33 -11.71 -12.96
N GLN A 364 -8.22 -12.08 -12.34
CA GLN A 364 -8.13 -12.21 -10.88
C GLN A 364 -8.12 -10.84 -10.18
N LEU A 365 -7.44 -9.86 -10.78
CA LEU A 365 -7.31 -8.51 -10.25
C LEU A 365 -7.63 -7.47 -11.34
N ASP A 366 -8.20 -6.35 -10.94
CA ASP A 366 -8.37 -5.17 -11.81
C ASP A 366 -7.16 -4.23 -11.72
N LEU A 367 -6.52 -4.15 -10.54
CA LEU A 367 -5.25 -3.45 -10.29
C LEU A 367 -4.30 -4.34 -9.49
N VAL A 368 -3.01 -4.24 -9.75
CA VAL A 368 -1.96 -4.88 -8.94
C VAL A 368 -1.31 -3.85 -8.02
N MET A 369 -1.19 -4.18 -6.73
CA MET A 369 -0.56 -3.35 -5.71
C MET A 369 0.90 -3.79 -5.53
N VAL A 370 1.85 -3.04 -6.11
CA VAL A 370 3.29 -3.37 -6.04
C VAL A 370 3.96 -2.45 -5.02
N GLY A 371 4.33 -3.00 -3.86
CA GLY A 371 4.87 -2.22 -2.73
C GLY A 371 6.40 -2.18 -2.69
N ARG A 372 7.02 -3.14 -2.01
CA ARG A 372 8.47 -3.16 -1.73
C ARG A 372 9.34 -3.09 -2.97
N ALA A 373 8.88 -3.64 -4.10
CA ALA A 373 9.60 -3.52 -5.37
C ALA A 373 9.73 -2.06 -5.83
N HIS A 374 8.71 -1.21 -5.58
CA HIS A 374 8.81 0.24 -5.85
C HIS A 374 9.73 0.96 -4.86
N LEU A 375 9.84 0.50 -3.59
CA LEU A 375 10.83 1.06 -2.65
C LEU A 375 12.26 0.74 -3.12
N ALA A 376 12.49 -0.48 -3.60
CA ALA A 376 13.78 -0.91 -4.12
C ALA A 376 14.11 -0.23 -5.46
N ASN A 377 13.11 -0.02 -6.32
CA ASN A 377 13.26 0.59 -7.62
C ASN A 377 11.99 1.37 -8.02
N PRO A 378 11.97 2.69 -7.86
CA PRO A 378 10.83 3.52 -8.27
C PRO A 378 10.43 3.34 -9.74
N HIS A 379 11.37 2.96 -10.62
CA HIS A 379 11.13 2.71 -12.04
C HIS A 379 10.69 1.26 -12.35
N TRP A 380 10.19 0.53 -11.36
CA TRP A 380 9.67 -0.82 -11.57
C TRP A 380 8.69 -0.93 -12.76
N PRO A 381 7.76 0.04 -13.00
CA PRO A 381 6.88 -0.03 -14.17
C PRO A 381 7.61 -0.03 -15.50
N MET A 382 8.71 0.73 -15.64
CA MET A 382 9.53 0.71 -16.85
C MET A 382 10.21 -0.65 -17.04
N HIS A 383 10.77 -1.23 -15.97
CA HIS A 383 11.37 -2.57 -16.04
C HIS A 383 10.33 -3.64 -16.36
N ALA A 384 9.12 -3.53 -15.80
CA ALA A 384 8.01 -4.40 -16.15
C ALA A 384 7.61 -4.27 -17.62
N ALA A 385 7.54 -3.04 -18.14
CA ALA A 385 7.26 -2.80 -19.55
C ALA A 385 8.31 -3.43 -20.48
N ARG A 386 9.60 -3.32 -20.13
CA ARG A 386 10.69 -3.97 -20.88
C ARG A 386 10.56 -5.50 -20.83
N ALA A 387 10.34 -6.07 -19.64
CA ALA A 387 10.22 -7.52 -19.46
C ALA A 387 9.03 -8.13 -20.19
N LEU A 388 7.94 -7.36 -20.33
CA LEU A 388 6.72 -7.77 -21.02
C LEU A 388 6.69 -7.42 -22.51
N GLY A 389 7.76 -6.83 -23.05
CA GLY A 389 7.87 -6.51 -24.48
C GLY A 389 6.95 -5.36 -24.92
N VAL A 390 6.60 -4.45 -24.01
CA VAL A 390 5.82 -3.25 -24.35
C VAL A 390 6.61 -2.39 -25.33
N GLU A 391 5.97 -1.91 -26.40
CA GLU A 391 6.58 -0.98 -27.35
C GLU A 391 6.98 0.32 -26.64
N ARG A 392 8.19 0.80 -26.86
CA ARG A 392 8.76 2.01 -26.25
C ARG A 392 8.64 2.03 -24.71
N PRO A 393 9.19 1.03 -24.00
CA PRO A 393 8.94 0.80 -22.57
C PRO A 393 9.38 1.97 -21.67
N THR A 394 10.31 2.82 -22.12
CA THR A 394 10.76 3.99 -21.37
C THR A 394 9.70 5.10 -21.30
N TRP A 395 8.74 5.11 -22.24
CA TRP A 395 7.68 6.13 -22.30
C TRP A 395 6.55 5.95 -21.29
N VAL A 396 6.64 4.94 -20.44
CA VAL A 396 5.83 4.90 -19.19
C VAL A 396 6.32 5.94 -18.17
N LEU A 397 7.56 6.44 -18.33
CA LEU A 397 8.15 7.50 -17.51
C LEU A 397 7.83 8.89 -18.09
N PRO A 398 8.00 9.96 -17.30
CA PRO A 398 7.92 11.33 -17.82
C PRO A 398 8.93 11.58 -18.98
N ALA A 399 8.53 12.41 -19.94
CA ALA A 399 9.30 12.68 -21.16
C ALA A 399 10.79 13.00 -20.95
N PRO A 400 11.21 13.79 -19.91
CA PRO A 400 12.64 14.05 -19.67
C PRO A 400 13.46 12.78 -19.40
N TYR A 401 12.86 11.75 -18.76
CA TYR A 401 13.53 10.46 -18.55
C TYR A 401 13.38 9.55 -19.77
N ALA A 402 12.17 9.46 -20.32
CA ALA A 402 11.85 8.58 -21.44
C ALA A 402 12.77 8.82 -22.63
N HIS A 403 12.97 10.10 -23.02
CA HIS A 403 13.80 10.50 -24.16
C HIS A 403 15.25 10.02 -24.04
N TRP A 404 15.87 10.21 -22.88
CA TRP A 404 17.27 9.82 -22.68
C TRP A 404 17.44 8.30 -22.53
N LEU A 405 16.49 7.66 -21.87
CA LEU A 405 16.53 6.21 -21.63
C LEU A 405 16.16 5.39 -22.88
N GLU A 406 15.51 5.97 -23.90
CA GLU A 406 15.15 5.27 -25.13
C GLU A 406 16.38 4.75 -25.89
N ARG A 407 17.50 5.48 -25.78
CA ARG A 407 18.78 5.13 -26.41
C ARG A 407 19.77 4.46 -25.46
N TYR A 408 19.39 4.28 -24.22
CA TYR A 408 20.23 3.66 -23.20
C TYR A 408 20.02 2.15 -23.15
N ALA A 409 21.03 1.40 -23.64
CA ALA A 409 20.97 -0.06 -23.70
C ALA A 409 21.19 -0.74 -22.32
N GLY A 410 21.65 0.00 -21.32
CA GLY A 410 22.15 -0.55 -20.07
C GLY A 410 23.62 -0.96 -20.18
N ALA A 411 24.30 -1.10 -19.03
CA ALA A 411 25.66 -1.67 -18.96
C ALA A 411 25.56 -3.19 -18.77
#